data_91e641e64030900d1595b1789b3d38a7
#
_entry.id   91e641e64030900d1595b1789b3d38a7
#
_cell.length_a   1.000
_cell.length_b   1.000
_cell.length_c   1.000
_cell.angle_alpha   90.00
_cell.angle_beta   90.00
_cell.angle_gamma   90.00
#
_symmetry.space_group_name_H-M   'P 1'
#
loop_
_entity.id
_entity.type
_entity.pdbx_description
1 polymer ?
#
loop_
_entity_poly.entity_id
_entity_poly.type
_entity_poly.pdbx_seq_one_letter_code
_entity_poly.pdbx_strand_id
1 'polypeptide(L)'
;MPPGAFISHLTALELHEIALPRTSADRPIDIALPTPSRAPHAKGIAGHRLQISEQDLSTVKGLPVTTAGRAWADVARTIRLPDLVAIGDQLIQRPRGLVTAEELQARANAAPRHLGSGRMRRALELLDGASESYPESLLRVKIVLAGFASPRVNQTIRAGGRTFRPDLSYPQQRVIIEYQGDYHRDQAQWRADLRRRLLLEAAGWTVIEVTWSEVMDPAPLFERLRALGITS
;
A
#
# COMPACT_ATOMS: atom_id res chain seq x y z
N MET A 1 -10.99 25.85 9.84
CA MET A 1 -11.00 25.78 8.36
C MET A 1 -11.97 26.81 7.82
N PRO A 2 -11.75 27.37 6.62
CA PRO A 2 -12.72 28.26 5.96
C PRO A 2 -14.08 27.56 5.77
N PRO A 3 -15.20 28.31 5.67
CA PRO A 3 -16.50 27.72 5.35
C PRO A 3 -16.46 26.93 4.04
N GLY A 4 -17.03 25.72 4.05
CA GLY A 4 -17.05 24.81 2.90
C GLY A 4 -15.71 24.12 2.58
N ALA A 5 -14.65 24.32 3.39
CA ALA A 5 -13.40 23.62 3.23
C ALA A 5 -13.47 22.19 3.80
N PHE A 6 -12.72 21.29 3.20
CA PHE A 6 -12.62 19.89 3.60
C PHE A 6 -11.18 19.38 3.46
N ILE A 7 -10.86 18.33 4.18
CA ILE A 7 -9.55 17.66 4.11
C ILE A 7 -9.53 16.71 2.91
N SER A 8 -8.40 16.64 2.21
CA SER A 8 -8.26 15.86 0.97
C SER A 8 -6.88 15.18 0.87
N HIS A 9 -6.60 14.52 -0.24
CA HIS A 9 -5.29 13.94 -0.61
C HIS A 9 -4.71 13.02 0.49
N LEU A 10 -3.41 13.17 0.77
CA LEU A 10 -2.70 12.33 1.76
C LEU A 10 -3.23 12.53 3.17
N THR A 11 -3.62 13.75 3.54
CA THR A 11 -4.17 14.02 4.87
C THR A 11 -5.53 13.33 5.07
N ALA A 12 -6.35 13.24 4.01
CA ALA A 12 -7.61 12.48 4.07
C ALA A 12 -7.35 10.98 4.25
N LEU A 13 -6.39 10.40 3.51
CA LEU A 13 -6.01 8.99 3.65
C LEU A 13 -5.50 8.69 5.06
N GLU A 14 -4.70 9.57 5.65
CA GLU A 14 -4.21 9.45 7.02
C GLU A 14 -5.36 9.47 8.05
N LEU A 15 -6.35 10.35 7.86
CA LEU A 15 -7.55 10.36 8.72
C LEU A 15 -8.39 9.09 8.57
N HIS A 16 -8.40 8.47 7.40
CA HIS A 16 -8.98 7.15 7.15
C HIS A 16 -8.11 5.98 7.66
N GLU A 17 -7.03 6.29 8.40
CA GLU A 17 -6.11 5.31 9.00
C GLU A 17 -5.37 4.43 7.98
N ILE A 18 -5.18 4.95 6.78
CA ILE A 18 -4.39 4.31 5.73
C ILE A 18 -2.90 4.64 5.95
N ALA A 19 -2.06 3.60 6.01
CA ALA A 19 -0.62 3.78 6.08
C ALA A 19 -0.09 4.41 4.79
N LEU A 20 0.73 5.44 4.96
CA LEU A 20 1.26 6.27 3.87
C LEU A 20 2.77 6.06 3.70
N PRO A 21 3.34 6.49 2.55
CA PRO A 21 4.79 6.59 2.42
C PRO A 21 5.40 7.32 3.62
N ARG A 22 6.51 6.82 4.14
CA ARG A 22 7.27 7.51 5.20
C ARG A 22 7.77 8.85 4.64
N THR A 23 6.99 9.90 4.88
CA THR A 23 7.35 11.29 4.56
C THR A 23 7.76 12.00 5.84
N SER A 24 8.42 13.15 5.73
CA SER A 24 8.79 13.95 6.90
C SER A 24 7.56 14.29 7.74
N ALA A 25 7.75 14.42 9.06
CA ALA A 25 6.70 14.82 9.99
C ALA A 25 6.12 16.23 9.69
N ASP A 26 6.86 17.04 8.93
CA ASP A 26 6.51 18.42 8.59
C ASP A 26 5.71 18.57 7.29
N ARG A 27 5.06 17.49 6.82
CA ARG A 27 4.19 17.56 5.64
C ARG A 27 3.03 18.52 5.89
N PRO A 28 2.76 19.46 4.96
CA PRO A 28 1.62 20.36 5.10
C PRO A 28 0.29 19.58 5.07
N ILE A 29 -0.73 20.12 5.74
CA ILE A 29 -2.08 19.57 5.77
C ILE A 29 -2.78 19.88 4.44
N ASP A 30 -3.31 18.88 3.77
CA ASP A 30 -4.05 19.00 2.51
C ASP A 30 -5.48 19.48 2.79
N ILE A 31 -5.78 20.74 2.48
CA ILE A 31 -7.11 21.34 2.60
C ILE A 31 -7.60 21.78 1.22
N ALA A 32 -8.82 21.42 0.88
CA ALA A 32 -9.45 21.78 -0.38
C ALA A 32 -10.69 22.67 -0.19
N LEU A 33 -10.96 23.44 -1.23
CA LEU A 33 -12.25 24.13 -1.44
C LEU A 33 -12.90 23.66 -2.75
N PRO A 34 -14.24 23.66 -2.83
CA PRO A 34 -14.93 23.34 -4.08
C PRO A 34 -14.63 24.41 -5.16
N THR A 35 -14.54 23.98 -6.41
CA THR A 35 -14.57 24.91 -7.57
C THR A 35 -15.89 25.67 -7.56
N PRO A 36 -15.90 27.03 -7.82
CA PRO A 36 -14.82 27.87 -8.33
C PRO A 36 -13.98 28.59 -7.25
N SER A 37 -14.15 28.27 -5.96
CA SER A 37 -13.44 28.95 -4.86
C SER A 37 -11.91 28.90 -5.04
N ARG A 38 -11.21 29.90 -4.50
CA ARG A 38 -9.75 29.96 -4.51
C ARG A 38 -9.19 28.93 -3.52
N ALA A 39 -8.14 28.22 -3.91
CA ALA A 39 -7.43 27.29 -3.01
C ALA A 39 -6.98 28.00 -1.71
N PRO A 40 -7.12 27.38 -0.54
CA PRO A 40 -6.64 27.93 0.72
C PRO A 40 -5.13 28.19 0.66
N HIS A 41 -4.68 29.29 1.28
CA HIS A 41 -3.26 29.60 1.36
C HIS A 41 -2.91 30.05 2.77
N ALA A 42 -2.14 29.21 3.49
CA ALA A 42 -1.59 29.53 4.81
C ALA A 42 -0.34 28.70 5.07
N LYS A 43 0.49 29.11 6.02
CA LYS A 43 1.67 28.35 6.45
C LYS A 43 1.23 26.98 6.98
N GLY A 44 1.89 25.90 6.54
CA GLY A 44 1.56 24.54 6.93
C GLY A 44 0.35 23.93 6.21
N ILE A 45 -0.21 24.62 5.20
CA ILE A 45 -1.34 24.13 4.41
C ILE A 45 -0.92 23.95 2.94
N ALA A 46 -1.18 22.76 2.41
CA ALA A 46 -1.24 22.51 0.97
C ALA A 46 -2.68 22.74 0.51
N GLY A 47 -2.93 23.89 -0.14
CA GLY A 47 -4.25 24.27 -0.58
C GLY A 47 -4.60 23.68 -1.95
N HIS A 48 -5.79 23.10 -2.05
CA HIS A 48 -6.30 22.50 -3.28
C HIS A 48 -7.62 23.14 -3.69
N ARG A 49 -7.95 23.04 -4.98
CA ARG A 49 -9.24 23.37 -5.54
C ARG A 49 -9.75 22.15 -6.32
N LEU A 50 -10.85 21.57 -5.88
CA LEU A 50 -11.37 20.34 -6.41
C LEU A 50 -12.79 20.53 -6.95
N GLN A 51 -13.08 19.88 -8.06
CA GLN A 51 -14.43 19.59 -8.45
C GLN A 51 -14.91 18.41 -7.61
N ILE A 52 -15.95 18.62 -6.79
CA ILE A 52 -16.39 17.67 -5.78
C ILE A 52 -17.91 17.54 -5.82
N SER A 53 -18.41 16.35 -5.57
CA SER A 53 -19.83 16.07 -5.33
C SER A 53 -20.06 15.71 -3.86
N GLU A 54 -21.32 15.71 -3.40
CA GLU A 54 -21.63 15.27 -2.04
C GLU A 54 -21.22 13.83 -1.76
N GLN A 55 -21.26 12.96 -2.77
CA GLN A 55 -20.83 11.56 -2.67
C GLN A 55 -19.32 11.39 -2.49
N ASP A 56 -18.53 12.42 -2.78
CA ASP A 56 -17.09 12.42 -2.57
C ASP A 56 -16.69 12.85 -1.16
N LEU A 57 -17.63 13.30 -0.35
CA LEU A 57 -17.40 13.80 1.00
C LEU A 57 -17.92 12.82 2.05
N SER A 58 -17.23 12.78 3.17
CA SER A 58 -17.59 12.05 4.37
C SER A 58 -17.20 12.86 5.61
N THR A 59 -17.53 12.33 6.80
CA THR A 59 -17.09 12.92 8.07
C THR A 59 -16.25 11.92 8.82
N VAL A 60 -15.02 12.29 9.16
CA VAL A 60 -14.10 11.49 9.96
C VAL A 60 -13.66 12.31 11.17
N LYS A 61 -13.85 11.77 12.38
CA LYS A 61 -13.52 12.45 13.65
C LYS A 61 -14.12 13.88 13.74
N GLY A 62 -15.33 14.06 13.20
CA GLY A 62 -16.03 15.35 13.18
C GLY A 62 -15.55 16.35 12.12
N LEU A 63 -14.64 15.98 11.25
CA LEU A 63 -14.09 16.83 10.18
C LEU A 63 -14.66 16.43 8.83
N PRO A 64 -15.00 17.38 7.94
CA PRO A 64 -15.35 17.10 6.56
C PRO A 64 -14.09 16.64 5.79
N VAL A 65 -14.16 15.50 5.15
CA VAL A 65 -13.03 14.80 4.52
C VAL A 65 -13.48 14.20 3.19
N THR A 66 -12.63 14.13 2.19
CA THR A 66 -12.93 13.32 1.00
C THR A 66 -13.01 11.84 1.38
N THR A 67 -13.91 11.10 0.74
CA THR A 67 -13.96 9.63 0.89
C THR A 67 -12.61 9.00 0.55
N ALA A 68 -12.30 7.85 1.12
CA ALA A 68 -11.01 7.19 0.94
C ALA A 68 -10.70 6.88 -0.53
N GLY A 69 -11.68 6.42 -1.31
CA GLY A 69 -11.53 6.21 -2.75
C GLY A 69 -11.33 7.51 -3.54
N ARG A 70 -11.94 8.62 -3.10
CA ARG A 70 -11.71 9.94 -3.70
C ARG A 70 -10.29 10.43 -3.39
N ALA A 71 -9.86 10.33 -2.15
CA ALA A 71 -8.50 10.72 -1.73
C ALA A 71 -7.41 9.93 -2.47
N TRP A 72 -7.63 8.63 -2.72
CA TRP A 72 -6.74 7.81 -3.56
C TRP A 72 -6.63 8.35 -4.99
N ALA A 73 -7.73 8.76 -5.59
CA ALA A 73 -7.72 9.35 -6.92
C ALA A 73 -7.02 10.73 -6.93
N ASP A 74 -7.22 11.54 -5.90
CA ASP A 74 -6.61 12.87 -5.78
C ASP A 74 -5.08 12.79 -5.71
N VAL A 75 -4.51 11.79 -5.02
CA VAL A 75 -3.05 11.60 -4.89
C VAL A 75 -2.40 10.92 -6.09
N ALA A 76 -3.17 10.30 -6.98
CA ALA A 76 -2.65 9.50 -8.10
C ALA A 76 -1.69 10.26 -9.02
N ARG A 77 -1.82 11.58 -9.09
CA ARG A 77 -0.95 12.44 -9.91
C ARG A 77 0.43 12.68 -9.27
N THR A 78 0.51 12.69 -7.96
CA THR A 78 1.68 13.19 -7.22
C THR A 78 2.54 12.10 -6.62
N ILE A 79 1.97 10.95 -6.26
CA ILE A 79 2.72 9.85 -5.66
C ILE A 79 3.21 8.83 -6.71
N ARG A 80 4.22 8.04 -6.35
CA ARG A 80 4.76 7.00 -7.24
C ARG A 80 3.78 5.84 -7.38
N LEU A 81 3.86 5.12 -8.49
CA LEU A 81 2.99 3.97 -8.77
C LEU A 81 3.01 2.90 -7.66
N PRO A 82 4.17 2.46 -7.13
CA PRO A 82 4.18 1.46 -6.04
C PRO A 82 3.46 1.95 -4.78
N ASP A 83 3.60 3.22 -4.44
CA ASP A 83 2.93 3.82 -3.28
C ASP A 83 1.41 3.91 -3.50
N LEU A 84 0.98 4.25 -4.73
CA LEU A 84 -0.45 4.30 -5.09
C LEU A 84 -1.09 2.91 -5.00
N VAL A 85 -0.38 1.86 -5.42
CA VAL A 85 -0.83 0.48 -5.28
C VAL A 85 -0.91 0.07 -3.83
N ALA A 86 0.14 0.35 -3.02
CA ALA A 86 0.16 -0.02 -1.61
C ALA A 86 -0.94 0.67 -0.78
N ILE A 87 -1.35 1.88 -1.15
CA ILE A 87 -2.53 2.55 -0.60
C ILE A 87 -3.81 1.85 -1.09
N GLY A 88 -3.91 1.56 -2.39
CA GLY A 88 -5.06 0.89 -2.98
C GLY A 88 -5.31 -0.50 -2.39
N ASP A 89 -4.27 -1.30 -2.15
CA ASP A 89 -4.37 -2.61 -1.50
C ASP A 89 -5.02 -2.50 -0.12
N GLN A 90 -4.60 -1.55 0.70
CA GLN A 90 -5.20 -1.30 2.01
C GLN A 90 -6.68 -0.88 1.89
N LEU A 91 -7.02 -0.09 0.89
CA LEU A 91 -8.41 0.36 0.66
C LEU A 91 -9.35 -0.79 0.32
N ILE A 92 -8.87 -1.81 -0.42
CA ILE A 92 -9.65 -2.98 -0.82
C ILE A 92 -9.39 -4.22 0.04
N GLN A 93 -8.57 -4.12 1.08
CA GLN A 93 -8.16 -5.23 1.95
C GLN A 93 -9.36 -5.98 2.51
N ARG A 94 -9.41 -7.29 2.31
CA ARG A 94 -10.48 -8.14 2.86
C ARG A 94 -10.16 -8.57 4.30
N PRO A 95 -11.14 -8.58 5.22
CA PRO A 95 -12.55 -8.20 5.08
C PRO A 95 -12.85 -6.73 5.47
N ARG A 96 -11.85 -5.88 5.64
CA ARG A 96 -11.98 -4.53 6.24
C ARG A 96 -11.80 -3.38 5.27
N GLY A 97 -11.80 -3.64 3.96
CA GLY A 97 -11.63 -2.59 2.94
C GLY A 97 -12.68 -1.49 3.06
N LEU A 98 -12.23 -0.26 2.89
CA LEU A 98 -13.08 0.94 2.92
C LEU A 98 -13.82 1.14 1.60
N VAL A 99 -13.32 0.56 0.52
CA VAL A 99 -13.88 0.64 -0.84
C VAL A 99 -13.70 -0.70 -1.55
N THR A 100 -14.38 -0.89 -2.67
CA THR A 100 -14.18 -2.05 -3.54
C THR A 100 -13.23 -1.72 -4.70
N ALA A 101 -12.66 -2.74 -5.34
CA ALA A 101 -11.84 -2.56 -6.53
C ALA A 101 -12.65 -1.94 -7.69
N GLU A 102 -13.94 -2.29 -7.79
CA GLU A 102 -14.88 -1.75 -8.76
C GLU A 102 -15.12 -0.25 -8.56
N GLU A 103 -15.19 0.22 -7.32
CA GLU A 103 -15.30 1.66 -7.00
C GLU A 103 -14.04 2.42 -7.41
N LEU A 104 -12.85 1.87 -7.14
CA LEU A 104 -11.59 2.47 -7.60
C LEU A 104 -11.48 2.47 -9.14
N GLN A 105 -11.95 1.40 -9.80
CA GLN A 105 -12.03 1.32 -11.26
C GLN A 105 -12.96 2.37 -11.84
N ALA A 106 -14.15 2.55 -11.25
CA ALA A 106 -15.11 3.56 -11.67
C ALA A 106 -14.51 4.98 -11.57
N ARG A 107 -13.78 5.28 -10.49
CA ARG A 107 -13.07 6.55 -10.33
C ARG A 107 -11.98 6.76 -11.37
N ALA A 108 -11.18 5.74 -11.68
CA ALA A 108 -10.15 5.81 -12.70
C ALA A 108 -10.73 6.05 -14.11
N ASN A 109 -11.89 5.47 -14.40
CA ASN A 109 -12.59 5.65 -15.67
C ASN A 109 -13.21 7.05 -15.81
N ALA A 110 -13.75 7.59 -14.72
CA ALA A 110 -14.35 8.93 -14.69
C ALA A 110 -13.29 10.05 -14.67
N ALA A 111 -12.05 9.77 -14.26
CA ALA A 111 -11.02 10.78 -14.12
C ALA A 111 -10.51 11.29 -15.46
N PRO A 112 -10.39 12.63 -15.65
CA PRO A 112 -9.74 13.21 -16.81
C PRO A 112 -8.29 12.71 -16.97
N ARG A 113 -7.83 12.54 -18.22
CA ARG A 113 -6.49 11.99 -18.52
C ARG A 113 -5.34 12.74 -17.83
N HIS A 114 -5.44 14.05 -17.68
CA HIS A 114 -4.41 14.89 -17.04
C HIS A 114 -4.39 14.79 -15.50
N LEU A 115 -5.37 14.13 -14.88
CA LEU A 115 -5.46 13.96 -13.43
C LEU A 115 -4.95 12.60 -12.92
N GLY A 116 -4.04 11.96 -13.64
CA GLY A 116 -3.41 10.71 -13.18
C GLY A 116 -4.19 9.44 -13.52
N SER A 117 -5.22 9.52 -14.38
CA SER A 117 -6.04 8.35 -14.77
C SER A 117 -5.24 7.19 -15.35
N GLY A 118 -4.15 7.46 -16.09
CA GLY A 118 -3.24 6.42 -16.58
C GLY A 118 -2.51 5.68 -15.46
N ARG A 119 -2.07 6.42 -14.42
CA ARG A 119 -1.43 5.81 -13.25
C ARG A 119 -2.41 5.02 -12.41
N MET A 120 -3.65 5.53 -12.23
CA MET A 120 -4.71 4.78 -11.55
C MET A 120 -5.02 3.46 -12.27
N ARG A 121 -5.19 3.47 -13.60
CA ARG A 121 -5.40 2.24 -14.38
C ARG A 121 -4.26 1.25 -14.20
N ARG A 122 -3.02 1.73 -14.28
CA ARG A 122 -1.86 0.86 -14.05
C ARG A 122 -1.79 0.34 -12.60
N ALA A 123 -2.20 1.14 -11.62
CA ALA A 123 -2.29 0.69 -10.23
C ALA A 123 -3.35 -0.41 -10.06
N LEU A 124 -4.52 -0.25 -10.67
CA LEU A 124 -5.61 -1.24 -10.61
C LEU A 124 -5.22 -2.62 -11.13
N GLU A 125 -4.36 -2.69 -12.16
CA GLU A 125 -3.81 -3.95 -12.68
C GLU A 125 -2.90 -4.67 -11.67
N LEU A 126 -2.39 -3.94 -10.67
CA LEU A 126 -1.43 -4.42 -9.70
C LEU A 126 -2.02 -4.57 -8.28
N LEU A 127 -3.31 -4.22 -8.08
CA LEU A 127 -3.94 -4.35 -6.76
C LEU A 127 -4.06 -5.80 -6.31
N ASP A 128 -3.85 -6.01 -5.02
CA ASP A 128 -4.06 -7.28 -4.34
C ASP A 128 -4.57 -7.06 -2.90
N GLY A 129 -5.86 -7.26 -2.69
CA GLY A 129 -6.51 -7.08 -1.38
C GLY A 129 -6.15 -8.16 -0.34
N ALA A 130 -5.27 -9.10 -0.67
CA ALA A 130 -4.74 -10.07 0.29
C ALA A 130 -3.53 -9.54 1.07
N SER A 131 -2.92 -8.44 0.62
CA SER A 131 -1.80 -7.82 1.32
C SER A 131 -2.25 -7.21 2.65
N GLU A 132 -1.50 -7.42 3.72
CA GLU A 132 -1.89 -7.03 5.08
C GLU A 132 -1.19 -5.76 5.57
N SER A 133 -0.12 -5.35 4.87
CA SER A 133 0.61 -4.14 5.26
C SER A 133 1.11 -3.35 4.06
N TYR A 134 1.38 -2.06 4.31
CA TYR A 134 1.97 -1.16 3.31
C TYR A 134 3.35 -1.65 2.81
N PRO A 135 4.30 -2.09 3.67
CA PRO A 135 5.60 -2.60 3.21
C PRO A 135 5.48 -3.86 2.34
N GLU A 136 4.60 -4.80 2.68
CA GLU A 136 4.34 -6.01 1.88
C GLU A 136 3.87 -5.65 0.47
N SER A 137 2.85 -4.79 0.36
CA SER A 137 2.34 -4.28 -0.93
C SER A 137 3.44 -3.59 -1.73
N LEU A 138 4.21 -2.71 -1.07
CA LEU A 138 5.28 -1.96 -1.72
C LEU A 138 6.36 -2.88 -2.28
N LEU A 139 6.79 -3.89 -1.50
CA LEU A 139 7.77 -4.88 -1.91
C LEU A 139 7.26 -5.73 -3.08
N ARG A 140 6.04 -6.26 -2.96
CA ARG A 140 5.38 -7.04 -4.02
C ARG A 140 5.37 -6.29 -5.34
N VAL A 141 4.92 -5.04 -5.32
CA VAL A 141 4.82 -4.22 -6.54
C VAL A 141 6.20 -3.94 -7.13
N LYS A 142 7.21 -3.65 -6.31
CA LYS A 142 8.58 -3.46 -6.81
C LYS A 142 9.14 -4.72 -7.47
N ILE A 143 8.88 -5.90 -6.91
CA ILE A 143 9.25 -7.20 -7.49
C ILE A 143 8.60 -7.35 -8.89
N VAL A 144 7.28 -7.13 -8.99
CA VAL A 144 6.56 -7.26 -10.27
C VAL A 144 7.05 -6.23 -11.30
N LEU A 145 7.26 -4.98 -10.88
CA LEU A 145 7.75 -3.92 -11.78
C LEU A 145 9.21 -4.14 -12.24
N ALA A 146 10.00 -4.91 -11.49
CA ALA A 146 11.35 -5.34 -11.89
C ALA A 146 11.33 -6.53 -12.87
N GLY A 147 10.15 -7.01 -13.27
CA GLY A 147 9.97 -8.07 -14.26
C GLY A 147 9.98 -9.49 -13.70
N PHE A 148 9.92 -9.66 -12.38
CA PHE A 148 9.77 -10.99 -11.79
C PHE A 148 8.31 -11.46 -11.84
N ALA A 149 8.11 -12.78 -11.84
CA ALA A 149 6.80 -13.37 -11.66
C ALA A 149 6.13 -12.82 -10.38
N SER A 150 4.81 -12.64 -10.41
CA SER A 150 4.08 -12.16 -9.23
C SER A 150 4.14 -13.19 -8.11
N PRO A 151 4.61 -12.83 -6.91
CA PRO A 151 4.57 -13.72 -5.76
C PRO A 151 3.12 -13.95 -5.30
N ARG A 152 2.86 -15.07 -4.65
CA ARG A 152 1.61 -15.31 -3.93
C ARG A 152 1.61 -14.52 -2.63
N VAL A 153 0.53 -13.79 -2.38
CA VAL A 153 0.37 -12.91 -1.21
C VAL A 153 -0.36 -13.68 -0.11
N ASN A 154 0.18 -13.71 1.08
CA ASN A 154 -0.44 -14.27 2.28
C ASN A 154 -1.05 -15.67 2.05
N GLN A 155 -0.47 -16.45 1.13
CA GLN A 155 -0.95 -17.79 0.82
C GLN A 155 -0.55 -18.76 1.93
N THR A 156 -1.53 -19.49 2.43
CA THR A 156 -1.30 -20.54 3.42
C THR A 156 -0.44 -21.68 2.86
N ILE A 157 0.62 -22.03 3.55
CA ILE A 157 1.50 -23.17 3.26
C ILE A 157 1.51 -24.13 4.44
N ARG A 158 1.76 -25.42 4.18
CA ARG A 158 1.91 -26.46 5.21
C ARG A 158 3.34 -26.98 5.23
N ALA A 159 3.97 -26.97 6.41
CA ALA A 159 5.31 -27.48 6.63
C ALA A 159 5.42 -28.09 8.05
N GLY A 160 6.09 -29.23 8.20
CA GLY A 160 6.29 -29.88 9.50
C GLY A 160 5.00 -30.12 10.30
N GLY A 161 3.90 -30.46 9.61
CA GLY A 161 2.59 -30.66 10.24
C GLY A 161 1.89 -29.40 10.74
N ARG A 162 2.44 -28.22 10.46
CA ARG A 162 1.89 -26.89 10.83
C ARG A 162 1.51 -26.08 9.62
N THR A 163 0.67 -25.09 9.85
CA THR A 163 0.21 -24.12 8.86
C THR A 163 0.92 -22.79 9.08
N PHE A 164 1.44 -22.21 8.00
CA PHE A 164 2.11 -20.91 7.97
C PHE A 164 1.46 -20.01 6.93
N ARG A 165 1.54 -18.71 7.14
CA ARG A 165 1.03 -17.70 6.22
C ARG A 165 2.10 -16.62 6.04
N PRO A 166 3.03 -16.83 5.10
CA PRO A 166 4.07 -15.85 4.79
C PRO A 166 3.51 -14.67 4.00
N ASP A 167 4.16 -13.51 4.11
CA ASP A 167 3.75 -12.29 3.41
C ASP A 167 3.75 -12.51 1.90
N LEU A 168 4.87 -12.99 1.35
CA LEU A 168 5.01 -13.32 -0.07
C LEU A 168 5.64 -14.69 -0.24
N SER A 169 5.25 -15.41 -1.29
CA SER A 169 5.83 -16.73 -1.58
C SER A 169 5.89 -17.08 -3.06
N TYR A 170 6.85 -17.92 -3.41
CA TYR A 170 6.97 -18.62 -4.68
C TYR A 170 6.95 -20.13 -4.42
N PRO A 171 5.78 -20.76 -4.40
CA PRO A 171 5.65 -22.16 -4.00
C PRO A 171 6.43 -23.13 -4.89
N GLN A 172 6.55 -22.85 -6.18
CA GLN A 172 7.27 -23.71 -7.13
C GLN A 172 8.77 -23.77 -6.84
N GLN A 173 9.36 -22.63 -6.47
CA GLN A 173 10.77 -22.49 -6.09
C GLN A 173 10.98 -22.73 -4.59
N ARG A 174 9.91 -22.91 -3.82
CA ARG A 174 9.93 -23.03 -2.34
C ARG A 174 10.63 -21.84 -1.68
N VAL A 175 10.32 -20.63 -2.13
CA VAL A 175 10.85 -19.39 -1.56
C VAL A 175 9.74 -18.64 -0.84
N ILE A 176 10.09 -18.16 0.35
CA ILE A 176 9.26 -17.29 1.20
C ILE A 176 10.00 -15.99 1.39
N ILE A 177 9.28 -14.88 1.33
CA ILE A 177 9.80 -13.55 1.65
C ILE A 177 8.93 -12.96 2.74
N GLU A 178 9.53 -12.54 3.86
CA GLU A 178 8.85 -11.97 5.02
C GLU A 178 9.42 -10.59 5.34
N TYR A 179 8.54 -9.62 5.49
CA TYR A 179 8.93 -8.28 5.92
C TYR A 179 9.15 -8.26 7.43
N GLN A 180 10.31 -7.82 7.83
CA GLN A 180 10.69 -7.62 9.22
C GLN A 180 10.52 -6.16 9.60
N GLY A 181 9.44 -5.85 10.32
CA GLY A 181 9.25 -4.51 10.88
C GLY A 181 10.26 -4.19 11.99
N ASP A 182 10.48 -2.90 12.25
CA ASP A 182 11.41 -2.36 13.27
C ASP A 182 10.87 -2.56 14.72
N TYR A 183 10.24 -3.71 15.01
CA TYR A 183 9.72 -3.96 16.35
C TYR A 183 10.79 -4.52 17.28
N HIS A 184 10.88 -3.95 18.48
CA HIS A 184 11.62 -4.57 19.60
C HIS A 184 10.94 -5.89 19.94
N ARG A 185 11.51 -7.00 19.48
CA ARG A 185 11.01 -8.34 19.79
C ARG A 185 11.42 -8.70 21.21
N ASP A 186 10.45 -9.18 21.99
CA ASP A 186 10.79 -9.85 23.23
C ASP A 186 11.44 -11.23 22.95
N GLN A 187 12.04 -11.80 23.99
CA GLN A 187 12.78 -13.07 23.87
C GLN A 187 11.89 -14.27 23.51
N ALA A 188 10.61 -14.23 23.87
CA ALA A 188 9.64 -15.28 23.56
C ALA A 188 9.23 -15.22 22.08
N GLN A 189 8.98 -14.04 21.55
CA GLN A 189 8.68 -13.81 20.13
C GLN A 189 9.87 -14.25 19.25
N TRP A 190 11.09 -13.85 19.61
CA TRP A 190 12.29 -14.25 18.89
C TRP A 190 12.45 -15.79 18.80
N ARG A 191 12.21 -16.51 19.92
CA ARG A 191 12.27 -17.99 19.94
C ARG A 191 11.16 -18.61 19.05
N ALA A 192 9.98 -18.03 19.02
CA ALA A 192 8.88 -18.49 18.17
C ALA A 192 9.21 -18.32 16.68
N ASP A 193 9.75 -17.18 16.31
CA ASP A 193 10.16 -16.85 14.93
C ASP A 193 11.29 -17.79 14.47
N LEU A 194 12.28 -18.04 15.33
CA LEU A 194 13.36 -18.99 15.05
C LEU A 194 12.82 -20.42 14.83
N ARG A 195 11.90 -20.90 15.68
CA ARG A 195 11.27 -22.22 15.52
C ARG A 195 10.47 -22.30 14.22
N ARG A 196 9.72 -21.24 13.89
CA ARG A 196 8.97 -21.10 12.63
C ARG A 196 9.90 -21.26 11.44
N ARG A 197 11.00 -20.52 11.42
CA ARG A 197 12.01 -20.56 10.35
C ARG A 197 12.61 -21.95 10.20
N LEU A 198 13.04 -22.58 11.29
CA LEU A 198 13.64 -23.92 11.26
C LEU A 198 12.68 -24.97 10.70
N LEU A 199 11.38 -24.90 11.01
CA LEU A 199 10.36 -25.80 10.45
C LEU A 199 10.16 -25.59 8.94
N LEU A 200 10.18 -24.36 8.48
CA LEU A 200 10.08 -24.04 7.05
C LEU A 200 11.33 -24.51 6.30
N GLU A 201 12.52 -24.25 6.82
CA GLU A 201 13.79 -24.68 6.22
C GLU A 201 13.90 -26.21 6.19
N ALA A 202 13.52 -26.92 7.28
CA ALA A 202 13.48 -28.38 7.32
C ALA A 202 12.49 -28.98 6.32
N ALA A 203 11.46 -28.24 5.92
CA ALA A 203 10.51 -28.62 4.87
C ALA A 203 10.98 -28.20 3.46
N GLY A 204 12.23 -27.73 3.32
CA GLY A 204 12.85 -27.36 2.05
C GLY A 204 12.46 -25.99 1.51
N TRP A 205 11.98 -25.08 2.37
CA TRP A 205 11.70 -23.69 2.00
C TRP A 205 12.94 -22.80 2.27
N THR A 206 13.23 -21.90 1.35
CA THR A 206 14.18 -20.81 1.57
C THR A 206 13.43 -19.61 2.13
N VAL A 207 13.78 -19.16 3.32
CA VAL A 207 13.17 -17.99 3.96
C VAL A 207 14.06 -16.78 3.78
N ILE A 208 13.53 -15.73 3.17
CA ILE A 208 14.19 -14.44 2.95
C ILE A 208 13.49 -13.40 3.83
N GLU A 209 14.18 -12.91 4.83
CA GLU A 209 13.71 -11.79 5.64
C GLU A 209 14.15 -10.48 4.97
N VAL A 210 13.25 -9.51 4.89
CA VAL A 210 13.46 -8.21 4.23
C VAL A 210 13.11 -7.09 5.19
N THR A 211 14.04 -6.18 5.39
CA THR A 211 13.89 -4.98 6.22
C THR A 211 13.34 -3.80 5.43
N TRP A 212 12.96 -2.72 6.12
CA TRP A 212 12.51 -1.49 5.45
C TRP A 212 13.54 -0.92 4.47
N SER A 213 14.84 -0.96 4.82
CA SER A 213 15.92 -0.51 3.93
C SER A 213 15.96 -1.30 2.62
N GLU A 214 15.76 -2.63 2.70
CA GLU A 214 15.72 -3.50 1.52
C GLU A 214 14.41 -3.35 0.73
N VAL A 215 13.29 -3.03 1.39
CA VAL A 215 12.07 -2.62 0.67
C VAL A 215 12.30 -1.34 -0.13
N MET A 216 13.06 -0.39 0.42
CA MET A 216 13.39 0.86 -0.28
C MET A 216 14.37 0.67 -1.42
N ASP A 217 15.41 -0.13 -1.23
CA ASP A 217 16.40 -0.54 -2.25
C ASP A 217 16.43 -2.07 -2.39
N PRO A 218 15.56 -2.65 -3.22
CA PRO A 218 15.43 -4.10 -3.35
C PRO A 218 16.46 -4.76 -4.29
N ALA A 219 17.48 -4.06 -4.75
CA ALA A 219 18.47 -4.61 -5.67
C ALA A 219 19.14 -5.90 -5.16
N PRO A 220 19.58 -5.99 -3.87
CA PRO A 220 20.14 -7.23 -3.32
C PRO A 220 19.11 -8.39 -3.30
N LEU A 221 17.86 -8.09 -2.98
CA LEU A 221 16.79 -9.09 -3.05
C LEU A 221 16.60 -9.61 -4.47
N PHE A 222 16.61 -8.74 -5.47
CA PHE A 222 16.44 -9.13 -6.88
C PHE A 222 17.57 -10.07 -7.36
N GLU A 223 18.80 -9.86 -6.93
CA GLU A 223 19.90 -10.79 -7.19
C GLU A 223 19.66 -12.16 -6.57
N ARG A 224 19.19 -12.21 -5.32
CA ARG A 224 18.84 -13.45 -4.64
C ARG A 224 17.70 -14.18 -5.35
N LEU A 225 16.66 -13.47 -5.79
CA LEU A 225 15.54 -14.08 -6.51
C LEU A 225 15.98 -14.71 -7.83
N ARG A 226 16.85 -14.04 -8.59
CA ARG A 226 17.43 -14.60 -9.83
C ARG A 226 18.25 -15.86 -9.54
N ALA A 227 19.09 -15.85 -8.51
CA ALA A 227 19.89 -17.01 -8.10
C ALA A 227 19.05 -18.21 -7.69
N LEU A 228 17.82 -17.96 -7.20
CA LEU A 228 16.85 -19.00 -6.83
C LEU A 228 15.93 -19.42 -8.01
N GLY A 229 16.24 -18.98 -9.23
CA GLY A 229 15.50 -19.33 -10.44
C GLY A 229 14.14 -18.66 -10.57
N ILE A 230 13.89 -17.56 -9.85
CA ILE A 230 12.68 -16.76 -10.00
C ILE A 230 12.93 -15.75 -11.14
N THR A 231 12.16 -15.88 -12.20
CA THR A 231 12.21 -15.03 -13.40
C THR A 231 10.80 -14.50 -13.72
N SER A 232 10.62 -13.85 -14.86
CA SER A 232 9.32 -13.42 -15.42
C SER A 232 8.42 -14.59 -15.81
#